data_482b253fe8efd3ed16d8ce61488bd709
#
_entry.id   482b253fe8efd3ed16d8ce61488bd709
#
_cell.length_a   1.000
_cell.length_b   1.000
_cell.length_c   1.000
_cell.angle_alpha   90.00
_cell.angle_beta   90.00
_cell.angle_gamma   90.00
#
_symmetry.space_group_name_H-M   'P 1'
#
loop_
_entity.id
_entity.type
_entity.pdbx_description
1 polymer ?
#
loop_
_entity_poly.entity_id
_entity_poly.type
_entity_poly.pdbx_seq_one_letter_code
_entity_poly.pdbx_strand_id
1 'polypeptide(L)'
;LDKVVDKIEENMKSTGIKLLWNTSSLFTNPRFVSGASTSPFADIYAYAGGQLKHSLEIGKRLGAENYVFWGGREGYENLWNTQMKREQEHMAKFFHMCHDYAKEIGLDAQFLIEPKAKEPTMFQYDFDAATAINFLRTYDLMDVFKLNLEGNHANLAGHTYQHEIRTAREAGVLGSLDANQGDKLIGWD
;
A
#
# COMPACT_ATOMS: atom_id res chain seq x y z
N LEU A 1 11.47 -18.28 6.15
CA LEU A 1 11.20 -17.33 5.06
C LEU A 1 12.21 -17.53 3.91
N ASP A 2 13.52 -17.59 4.18
CA ASP A 2 14.57 -17.70 3.15
C ASP A 2 14.35 -18.87 2.18
N LYS A 3 13.99 -20.06 2.68
CA LYS A 3 13.67 -21.22 1.82
C LYS A 3 12.50 -20.97 0.86
N VAL A 4 11.53 -20.12 1.23
CA VAL A 4 10.42 -19.75 0.35
C VAL A 4 10.93 -18.80 -0.72
N VAL A 5 11.73 -17.81 -0.34
CA VAL A 5 12.34 -16.85 -1.27
C VAL A 5 13.27 -17.57 -2.25
N ASP A 6 14.09 -18.52 -1.76
CA ASP A 6 14.95 -19.36 -2.61
C ASP A 6 14.13 -20.13 -3.66
N LYS A 7 12.99 -20.68 -3.25
CA LYS A 7 12.12 -21.43 -4.17
C LYS A 7 11.43 -20.53 -5.20
N ILE A 8 11.03 -19.31 -4.80
CA ILE A 8 10.50 -18.31 -5.73
C ILE A 8 11.57 -17.96 -6.77
N GLU A 9 12.78 -17.66 -6.32
CA GLU A 9 13.89 -17.31 -7.19
C GLU A 9 14.25 -18.44 -8.19
N GLU A 10 14.25 -19.69 -7.72
CA GLU A 10 14.44 -20.87 -8.57
C GLU A 10 13.34 -20.97 -9.66
N ASN A 11 12.08 -20.79 -9.26
CA ASN A 11 10.95 -20.83 -10.19
C ASN A 11 11.01 -19.68 -11.20
N MET A 12 11.35 -18.47 -10.77
CA MET A 12 11.54 -17.33 -11.67
C MET A 12 12.62 -17.61 -12.72
N LYS A 13 13.76 -18.16 -12.29
CA LYS A 13 14.86 -18.55 -13.20
C LYS A 13 14.47 -19.63 -14.20
N SER A 14 13.67 -20.62 -13.78
CA SER A 14 13.26 -21.74 -14.64
C SER A 14 12.14 -21.40 -15.61
N THR A 15 11.28 -20.45 -15.27
CA THR A 15 10.10 -20.08 -16.08
C THR A 15 10.27 -18.79 -16.86
N GLY A 16 11.22 -17.94 -16.48
CA GLY A 16 11.38 -16.58 -17.02
C GLY A 16 10.35 -15.58 -16.50
N ILE A 17 9.50 -15.95 -15.53
CA ILE A 17 8.53 -15.05 -14.90
C ILE A 17 9.29 -14.02 -14.05
N LYS A 18 8.84 -12.76 -14.13
CA LYS A 18 9.37 -11.65 -13.31
C LYS A 18 8.41 -11.31 -12.18
N LEU A 19 8.95 -10.74 -11.11
CA LEU A 19 8.15 -10.24 -10.00
C LEU A 19 7.61 -8.85 -10.34
N LEU A 20 6.31 -8.73 -10.58
CA LEU A 20 5.67 -7.45 -10.86
C LEU A 20 5.68 -6.52 -9.64
N TRP A 21 5.26 -7.02 -8.48
CA TRP A 21 5.32 -6.29 -7.21
C TRP A 21 5.36 -7.25 -6.02
N ASN A 22 5.90 -6.77 -4.92
CA ASN A 22 5.77 -7.40 -3.61
C ASN A 22 5.15 -6.45 -2.59
N THR A 23 4.74 -6.97 -1.46
CA THR A 23 4.07 -6.24 -0.39
C THR A 23 4.35 -6.88 0.97
N SER A 24 3.99 -6.19 2.04
CA SER A 24 3.99 -6.70 3.41
C SER A 24 2.58 -6.76 3.96
N SER A 25 2.20 -7.87 4.59
CA SER A 25 0.95 -7.95 5.35
C SER A 25 1.08 -7.20 6.68
N LEU A 26 0.77 -5.91 6.67
CA LEU A 26 0.74 -5.06 7.87
C LEU A 26 -0.69 -4.87 8.42
N PHE A 27 -1.58 -5.82 8.19
CA PHE A 27 -3.00 -5.74 8.55
C PHE A 27 -3.57 -7.04 9.12
N THR A 28 -3.06 -8.22 8.73
CA THR A 28 -3.61 -9.53 9.11
C THR A 28 -3.37 -9.88 10.57
N ASN A 29 -2.19 -9.51 11.11
CA ASN A 29 -1.87 -9.82 12.50
C ASN A 29 -2.69 -8.93 13.44
N PRO A 30 -3.31 -9.48 14.52
CA PRO A 30 -4.10 -8.72 15.48
C PRO A 30 -3.39 -7.51 16.10
N ARG A 31 -2.06 -7.49 16.15
CA ARG A 31 -1.30 -6.33 16.64
C ARG A 31 -1.55 -5.05 15.83
N PHE A 32 -1.93 -5.18 14.56
CA PHE A 32 -2.19 -4.06 13.68
C PHE A 32 -3.65 -3.57 13.71
N VAL A 33 -4.46 -4.03 14.65
CA VAL A 33 -5.88 -3.64 14.75
C VAL A 33 -6.11 -2.12 14.82
N SER A 34 -5.14 -1.38 15.37
CA SER A 34 -5.15 0.09 15.45
C SER A 34 -4.15 0.74 14.49
N GLY A 35 -3.94 0.14 13.32
CA GLY A 35 -2.97 0.58 12.33
C GLY A 35 -1.56 0.01 12.53
N ALA A 36 -0.77 0.06 11.50
CA ALA A 36 0.65 -0.25 11.49
C ALA A 36 1.48 1.03 11.38
N SER A 37 1.47 1.66 10.21
CA SER A 37 2.14 2.95 9.98
C SER A 37 1.44 4.14 10.65
N THR A 38 0.15 4.02 10.92
CA THR A 38 -0.65 5.02 11.67
C THR A 38 -0.70 4.74 13.17
N SER A 39 -0.16 3.61 13.63
CA SER A 39 -0.26 3.17 15.03
C SER A 39 0.17 4.25 16.02
N PRO A 40 -0.61 4.46 17.12
CA PRO A 40 -0.18 5.32 18.21
C PRO A 40 0.88 4.66 19.12
N PHE A 41 1.13 3.36 18.95
CA PHE A 41 2.06 2.57 19.77
C PHE A 41 3.42 2.45 19.08
N ALA A 42 4.46 2.95 19.75
CA ALA A 42 5.81 2.99 19.17
C ALA A 42 6.39 1.60 18.86
N ASP A 43 6.09 0.60 19.66
CA ASP A 43 6.51 -0.78 19.48
C ASP A 43 5.85 -1.42 18.24
N ILE A 44 4.57 -1.16 18.02
CA ILE A 44 3.84 -1.62 16.83
C ILE A 44 4.39 -0.94 15.57
N TYR A 45 4.58 0.38 15.62
CA TYR A 45 5.16 1.15 14.53
C TYR A 45 6.57 0.64 14.16
N ALA A 46 7.42 0.41 15.16
CA ALA A 46 8.77 -0.12 14.96
C ALA A 46 8.74 -1.55 14.39
N TYR A 47 7.84 -2.39 14.88
CA TYR A 47 7.65 -3.74 14.35
C TYR A 47 7.21 -3.73 12.89
N ALA A 48 6.26 -2.86 12.52
CA ALA A 48 5.83 -2.67 11.14
C ALA A 48 7.00 -2.25 10.24
N GLY A 49 7.82 -1.30 10.71
CA GLY A 49 9.03 -0.87 10.02
C GLY A 49 10.03 -2.00 9.79
N GLY A 50 10.23 -2.85 10.80
CA GLY A 50 11.10 -4.04 10.69
C GLY A 50 10.61 -5.05 9.66
N GLN A 51 9.29 -5.31 9.63
CA GLN A 51 8.70 -6.21 8.63
C GLN A 51 8.83 -5.63 7.21
N LEU A 52 8.55 -4.35 7.05
CA LEU A 52 8.64 -3.69 5.76
C LEU A 52 10.08 -3.63 5.25
N LYS A 53 11.03 -3.31 6.12
CA LYS A 53 12.46 -3.33 5.79
C LYS A 53 12.84 -4.68 5.17
N HIS A 54 12.50 -5.79 5.82
CA HIS A 54 12.80 -7.13 5.34
C HIS A 54 12.10 -7.44 4.01
N SER A 55 10.86 -6.97 3.83
CA SER A 55 10.14 -7.12 2.57
C SER A 55 10.79 -6.36 1.42
N LEU A 56 11.30 -5.14 1.66
CA LEU A 56 12.04 -4.37 0.66
C LEU A 56 13.35 -5.10 0.25
N GLU A 57 14.06 -5.69 1.21
CA GLU A 57 15.25 -6.50 0.94
C GLU A 57 14.92 -7.71 0.04
N ILE A 58 13.80 -8.40 0.29
CA ILE A 58 13.30 -9.49 -0.54
C ILE A 58 12.94 -8.98 -1.94
N GLY A 59 12.22 -7.86 -2.03
CA GLY A 59 11.88 -7.22 -3.30
C GLY A 59 13.12 -6.92 -4.15
N LYS A 60 14.16 -6.37 -3.53
CA LYS A 60 15.44 -6.15 -4.19
C LYS A 60 16.07 -7.46 -4.67
N ARG A 61 16.12 -8.48 -3.82
CA ARG A 61 16.70 -9.79 -4.16
C ARG A 61 16.00 -10.43 -5.36
N LEU A 62 14.67 -10.33 -5.41
CA LEU A 62 13.86 -10.93 -6.48
C LEU A 62 13.68 -10.01 -7.70
N GLY A 63 14.21 -8.80 -7.68
CA GLY A 63 14.09 -7.83 -8.77
C GLY A 63 12.66 -7.35 -9.00
N ALA A 64 11.93 -7.06 -7.93
CA ALA A 64 10.57 -6.54 -8.00
C ALA A 64 10.54 -5.21 -8.78
N GLU A 65 9.63 -5.10 -9.75
CA GLU A 65 9.44 -3.86 -10.52
C GLU A 65 8.70 -2.79 -9.70
N ASN A 66 7.86 -3.22 -8.75
CA ASN A 66 7.07 -2.34 -7.89
C ASN A 66 7.01 -2.86 -6.46
N TYR A 67 6.63 -1.97 -5.53
CA TYR A 67 6.27 -2.30 -4.16
C TYR A 67 4.90 -1.70 -3.83
N VAL A 68 3.93 -2.55 -3.45
CA VAL A 68 2.57 -2.12 -3.13
C VAL A 68 2.39 -1.94 -1.63
N PHE A 69 1.89 -0.76 -1.25
CA PHE A 69 1.44 -0.44 0.10
C PHE A 69 -0.10 -0.51 0.10
N TRP A 70 -0.64 -1.54 0.74
CA TRP A 70 -2.05 -1.68 0.99
C TRP A 70 -2.34 -1.48 2.48
N GLY A 71 -3.05 -0.39 2.80
CA GLY A 71 -3.24 0.11 4.14
C GLY A 71 -4.50 -0.40 4.84
N GLY A 72 -4.78 -1.69 4.81
CA GLY A 72 -6.06 -2.25 5.29
C GLY A 72 -6.47 -1.89 6.72
N ARG A 73 -5.53 -1.54 7.60
CA ARG A 73 -5.78 -1.08 8.98
C ARG A 73 -5.38 0.37 9.22
N GLU A 74 -5.00 1.08 8.19
CA GLU A 74 -4.61 2.49 8.25
C GLU A 74 -5.85 3.38 8.14
N GLY A 75 -6.52 3.62 9.26
CA GLY A 75 -7.77 4.35 9.31
C GLY A 75 -8.47 4.24 10.65
N TYR A 76 -9.78 4.45 10.70
CA TYR A 76 -10.56 4.46 11.93
C TYR A 76 -11.99 3.92 11.73
N GLU A 77 -12.61 3.48 12.82
CA GLU A 77 -14.01 3.06 12.87
C GLU A 77 -14.93 4.17 13.39
N ASN A 78 -14.42 5.04 14.26
CA ASN A 78 -15.14 6.19 14.80
C ASN A 78 -14.16 7.30 15.22
N LEU A 79 -14.67 8.51 15.39
CA LEU A 79 -13.84 9.69 15.66
C LEU A 79 -13.51 9.93 17.14
N TRP A 80 -14.07 9.15 18.08
CA TRP A 80 -13.93 9.42 19.52
C TRP A 80 -12.49 9.35 20.04
N ASN A 81 -11.69 8.43 19.52
CA ASN A 81 -10.30 8.23 19.91
C ASN A 81 -9.32 8.44 18.74
N THR A 82 -9.79 9.04 17.66
CA THR A 82 -9.01 9.20 16.43
C THR A 82 -8.29 10.54 16.41
N GLN A 83 -7.01 10.51 16.12
CA GLN A 83 -6.18 11.70 15.91
C GLN A 83 -5.70 11.72 14.47
N MET A 84 -6.64 11.93 13.54
CA MET A 84 -6.45 11.81 12.10
C MET A 84 -5.17 12.48 11.59
N LYS A 85 -4.90 13.73 12.02
CA LYS A 85 -3.69 14.45 11.60
C LYS A 85 -2.42 13.71 12.02
N ARG A 86 -2.31 13.34 13.28
CA ARG A 86 -1.14 12.62 13.80
C ARG A 86 -0.95 11.26 13.14
N GLU A 87 -2.03 10.54 12.92
CA GLU A 87 -2.00 9.22 12.30
C GLU A 87 -1.52 9.31 10.84
N GLN A 88 -2.01 10.29 10.08
CA GLN A 88 -1.53 10.55 8.73
C GLN A 88 -0.07 11.06 8.70
N GLU A 89 0.34 11.90 9.66
CA GLU A 89 1.74 12.32 9.81
C GLU A 89 2.66 11.13 10.11
N HIS A 90 2.21 10.16 10.93
CA HIS A 90 2.94 8.92 11.18
C HIS A 90 3.09 8.09 9.90
N MET A 91 2.01 7.91 9.14
CA MET A 91 2.01 7.19 7.87
C MET A 91 2.95 7.86 6.85
N ALA A 92 2.89 9.18 6.73
CA ALA A 92 3.77 9.92 5.85
C ALA A 92 5.25 9.75 6.22
N LYS A 93 5.58 9.88 7.52
CA LYS A 93 6.93 9.63 8.02
C LYS A 93 7.39 8.20 7.75
N PHE A 94 6.49 7.22 7.92
CA PHE A 94 6.78 5.84 7.60
C PHE A 94 7.13 5.66 6.12
N PHE A 95 6.37 6.27 5.21
CA PHE A 95 6.61 6.19 3.77
C PHE A 95 7.92 6.86 3.35
N HIS A 96 8.26 8.02 3.93
CA HIS A 96 9.57 8.65 3.71
C HIS A 96 10.71 7.75 4.18
N MET A 97 10.62 7.16 5.37
CA MET A 97 11.63 6.22 5.88
C MET A 97 11.79 4.99 4.97
N CYS A 98 10.67 4.47 4.44
CA CYS A 98 10.71 3.33 3.50
C CYS A 98 11.43 3.71 2.20
N HIS A 99 11.14 4.89 1.67
CA HIS A 99 11.78 5.39 0.45
C HIS A 99 13.29 5.63 0.65
N ASP A 100 13.67 6.24 1.77
CA ASP A 100 15.09 6.45 2.08
C ASP A 100 15.83 5.13 2.23
N TYR A 101 15.20 4.15 2.91
CA TYR A 101 15.78 2.83 3.05
C TYR A 101 15.88 2.08 1.70
N ALA A 102 14.87 2.19 0.84
CA ALA A 102 14.92 1.60 -0.50
C ALA A 102 16.10 2.17 -1.31
N LYS A 103 16.34 3.48 -1.22
CA LYS A 103 17.53 4.10 -1.83
C LYS A 103 18.84 3.60 -1.23
N GLU A 104 18.91 3.50 0.10
CA GLU A 104 20.09 3.01 0.82
C GLU A 104 20.48 1.61 0.35
N ILE A 105 19.52 0.70 0.23
CA ILE A 105 19.77 -0.66 -0.24
C ILE A 105 19.87 -0.77 -1.76
N GLY A 106 19.59 0.29 -2.53
CA GLY A 106 19.61 0.28 -3.99
C GLY A 106 18.48 -0.56 -4.60
N LEU A 107 17.27 -0.48 -4.03
CA LEU A 107 16.06 -1.03 -4.62
C LEU A 107 15.49 -0.02 -5.62
N ASP A 108 15.46 -0.40 -6.90
CA ASP A 108 14.86 0.40 -7.99
C ASP A 108 13.46 -0.15 -8.30
N ALA A 109 12.52 0.09 -7.39
CA ALA A 109 11.13 -0.31 -7.54
C ALA A 109 10.21 0.91 -7.39
N GLN A 110 9.18 1.00 -8.22
CA GLN A 110 8.13 2.02 -8.08
C GLN A 110 7.28 1.71 -6.86
N PHE A 111 7.17 2.65 -5.93
CA PHE A 111 6.24 2.54 -4.81
C PHE A 111 4.81 2.86 -5.25
N LEU A 112 3.88 2.01 -4.83
CA LEU A 112 2.46 2.12 -5.17
C LEU A 112 1.62 2.12 -3.90
N ILE A 113 0.67 3.06 -3.80
CA ILE A 113 -0.43 2.95 -2.84
C ILE A 113 -1.59 2.26 -3.55
N GLU A 114 -2.22 1.31 -2.88
CA GLU A 114 -3.44 0.66 -3.33
C GLU A 114 -4.61 1.14 -2.49
N PRO A 115 -5.42 2.09 -3.00
CA PRO A 115 -6.56 2.61 -2.29
C PRO A 115 -7.64 1.55 -2.09
N LYS A 116 -8.21 1.51 -0.90
CA LYS A 116 -9.39 0.71 -0.58
C LYS A 116 -10.27 1.40 0.45
N ALA A 117 -11.58 1.25 0.29
CA ALA A 117 -12.58 1.81 1.19
C ALA A 117 -13.21 0.70 2.05
N LYS A 118 -13.69 1.09 3.24
CA LYS A 118 -14.69 0.38 4.07
C LYS A 118 -14.28 -0.98 4.65
N GLU A 119 -13.19 -1.57 4.23
CA GLU A 119 -12.85 -2.94 4.60
C GLU A 119 -11.33 -3.19 4.57
N PRO A 120 -10.73 -3.75 5.62
CA PRO A 120 -11.29 -4.16 6.91
C PRO A 120 -11.59 -3.00 7.87
N THR A 121 -11.10 -1.78 7.60
CA THR A 121 -11.38 -0.58 8.38
C THR A 121 -12.35 0.32 7.64
N MET A 122 -13.41 0.77 8.30
CA MET A 122 -14.50 1.52 7.66
C MET A 122 -14.02 2.79 6.96
N PHE A 123 -13.19 3.57 7.63
CA PHE A 123 -12.68 4.85 7.15
C PHE A 123 -11.17 4.78 6.97
N GLN A 124 -10.72 4.14 5.90
CA GLN A 124 -9.30 4.07 5.55
C GLN A 124 -8.80 5.44 5.06
N TYR A 125 -7.55 5.77 5.37
CA TYR A 125 -6.94 7.03 4.95
C TYR A 125 -6.60 7.07 3.45
N ASP A 126 -6.48 5.92 2.81
CA ASP A 126 -6.30 5.71 1.38
C ASP A 126 -7.61 5.25 0.70
N PHE A 127 -8.73 5.90 1.05
CA PHE A 127 -10.09 5.49 0.72
C PHE A 127 -10.35 5.31 -0.78
N ASP A 128 -9.84 6.22 -1.61
CA ASP A 128 -9.96 6.24 -3.08
C ASP A 128 -8.76 6.97 -3.70
N ALA A 129 -8.71 7.02 -5.03
CA ALA A 129 -7.64 7.70 -5.74
C ALA A 129 -7.51 9.18 -5.37
N ALA A 130 -8.62 9.89 -5.24
CA ALA A 130 -8.60 11.32 -4.91
C ALA A 130 -8.06 11.57 -3.50
N THR A 131 -8.45 10.76 -2.53
CA THR A 131 -7.97 10.84 -1.15
C THR A 131 -6.49 10.49 -1.06
N ALA A 132 -6.04 9.43 -1.74
CA ALA A 132 -4.63 9.06 -1.81
C ALA A 132 -3.78 10.17 -2.47
N ILE A 133 -4.24 10.77 -3.56
CA ILE A 133 -3.57 11.90 -4.22
C ILE A 133 -3.48 13.11 -3.27
N ASN A 134 -4.53 13.42 -2.52
CA ASN A 134 -4.49 14.50 -1.54
C ASN A 134 -3.44 14.22 -0.45
N PHE A 135 -3.37 13.00 0.05
CA PHE A 135 -2.34 12.58 1.00
C PHE A 135 -0.94 12.75 0.42
N LEU A 136 -0.69 12.24 -0.79
CA LEU A 136 0.62 12.36 -1.46
C LEU A 136 1.04 13.82 -1.65
N ARG A 137 0.12 14.71 -2.03
CA ARG A 137 0.37 16.15 -2.16
C ARG A 137 0.67 16.83 -0.82
N THR A 138 -0.08 16.46 0.22
CA THR A 138 0.05 17.07 1.55
C THR A 138 1.40 16.77 2.19
N TYR A 139 1.99 15.63 1.88
CA TYR A 139 3.19 15.13 2.52
C TYR A 139 4.40 14.98 1.60
N ASP A 140 4.41 15.67 0.45
CA ASP A 140 5.53 15.72 -0.51
C ASP A 140 5.97 14.33 -1.02
N LEU A 141 4.99 13.47 -1.34
CA LEU A 141 5.20 12.09 -1.80
C LEU A 141 4.82 11.86 -3.27
N MET A 142 4.40 12.89 -4.02
CA MET A 142 3.93 12.76 -5.41
C MET A 142 5.01 12.23 -6.37
N ASP A 143 6.27 12.56 -6.12
CA ASP A 143 7.40 12.11 -6.94
C ASP A 143 7.90 10.70 -6.56
N VAL A 144 7.42 10.16 -5.44
CA VAL A 144 7.82 8.86 -4.89
C VAL A 144 6.80 7.78 -5.21
N PHE A 145 5.52 8.10 -5.09
CA PHE A 145 4.43 7.15 -5.18
C PHE A 145 3.57 7.33 -6.43
N LYS A 146 3.08 6.20 -6.91
CA LYS A 146 1.95 6.12 -7.81
C LYS A 146 0.83 5.28 -7.18
N LEU A 147 -0.25 5.05 -7.91
CA LEU A 147 -1.37 4.25 -7.42
C LEU A 147 -1.45 2.91 -8.16
N ASN A 148 -1.75 1.85 -7.42
CA ASN A 148 -2.25 0.58 -7.92
C ASN A 148 -3.76 0.58 -7.74
N LEU A 149 -4.52 0.52 -8.81
CA LEU A 149 -5.98 0.65 -8.76
C LEU A 149 -6.66 -0.69 -8.99
N GLU A 150 -7.55 -1.06 -8.07
CA GLU A 150 -8.33 -2.28 -8.15
C GLU A 150 -9.81 -1.98 -8.42
N GLY A 151 -10.43 -2.76 -9.33
CA GLY A 151 -11.81 -2.56 -9.73
C GLY A 151 -12.82 -2.74 -8.58
N ASN A 152 -12.64 -3.75 -7.74
CA ASN A 152 -13.47 -3.98 -6.56
C ASN A 152 -13.36 -2.85 -5.54
N HIS A 153 -12.16 -2.32 -5.32
CA HIS A 153 -11.92 -1.22 -4.40
C HIS A 153 -12.64 0.06 -4.86
N ALA A 154 -12.64 0.32 -6.17
CA ALA A 154 -13.42 1.42 -6.74
C ALA A 154 -14.92 1.28 -6.43
N ASN A 155 -15.48 0.09 -6.62
CA ASN A 155 -16.89 -0.19 -6.29
C ASN A 155 -17.20 0.04 -4.80
N LEU A 156 -16.33 -0.42 -3.89
CA LEU A 156 -16.45 -0.18 -2.46
C LEU A 156 -16.47 1.33 -2.12
N ALA A 157 -15.66 2.11 -2.79
CA ALA A 157 -15.62 3.56 -2.64
C ALA A 157 -16.86 4.27 -3.23
N GLY A 158 -17.70 3.55 -3.98
CA GLY A 158 -18.87 4.11 -4.67
C GLY A 158 -18.54 4.73 -6.02
N HIS A 159 -17.40 4.39 -6.59
CA HIS A 159 -16.93 4.87 -7.89
C HIS A 159 -17.00 3.79 -8.96
N THR A 160 -16.90 4.22 -10.22
CA THR A 160 -16.58 3.28 -11.30
C THR A 160 -15.06 3.11 -11.40
N TYR A 161 -14.60 1.99 -11.92
CA TYR A 161 -13.17 1.77 -12.16
C TYR A 161 -12.58 2.81 -13.12
N GLN A 162 -13.36 3.22 -14.13
CA GLN A 162 -12.97 4.29 -15.06
C GLN A 162 -12.76 5.64 -14.38
N HIS A 163 -13.57 5.95 -13.35
CA HIS A 163 -13.39 7.17 -12.55
C HIS A 163 -12.04 7.17 -11.83
N GLU A 164 -11.70 6.10 -11.14
CA GLU A 164 -10.45 5.96 -10.41
C GLU A 164 -9.23 6.04 -11.35
N ILE A 165 -9.27 5.30 -12.47
CA ILE A 165 -8.21 5.33 -13.48
C ILE A 165 -8.02 6.74 -14.04
N ARG A 166 -9.12 7.41 -14.37
CA ARG A 166 -9.08 8.78 -14.91
C ARG A 166 -8.51 9.77 -13.90
N THR A 167 -8.93 9.69 -12.66
CA THR A 167 -8.46 10.55 -11.57
C THR A 167 -6.94 10.41 -11.37
N ALA A 168 -6.43 9.18 -11.29
CA ALA A 168 -5.00 8.93 -11.13
C ALA A 168 -4.18 9.36 -12.36
N ARG A 169 -4.70 9.10 -13.56
CA ARG A 169 -4.05 9.50 -14.82
C ARG A 169 -3.90 11.02 -14.94
N GLU A 170 -4.98 11.76 -14.71
CA GLU A 170 -4.96 13.24 -14.81
C GLU A 170 -4.04 13.87 -13.75
N ALA A 171 -3.85 13.21 -12.62
CA ALA A 171 -2.89 13.63 -11.58
C ALA A 171 -1.44 13.17 -11.85
N GLY A 172 -1.21 12.35 -12.91
CA GLY A 172 0.13 11.84 -13.27
C GLY A 172 0.63 10.71 -12.36
N VAL A 173 -0.23 10.08 -11.57
CA VAL A 173 0.13 9.05 -10.58
C VAL A 173 -0.46 7.66 -10.88
N LEU A 174 -0.96 7.43 -12.07
CA LEU A 174 -1.37 6.07 -12.47
C LEU A 174 -0.12 5.20 -12.61
N GLY A 175 0.00 4.17 -11.79
CA GLY A 175 1.13 3.24 -11.75
C GLY A 175 0.79 1.85 -12.27
N SER A 176 -0.15 1.19 -11.64
CA SER A 176 -0.54 -0.18 -11.96
C SER A 176 -2.06 -0.35 -11.87
N LEU A 177 -2.54 -1.44 -12.44
CA LEU A 177 -3.95 -1.84 -12.39
C LEU A 177 -4.05 -3.26 -11.88
N ASP A 178 -4.86 -3.45 -10.85
CA ASP A 178 -5.28 -4.77 -10.38
C ASP A 178 -6.69 -5.04 -10.93
N ALA A 179 -6.72 -5.68 -12.10
CA ALA A 179 -7.93 -5.83 -12.88
C ALA A 179 -8.75 -7.02 -12.38
N ASN A 180 -9.84 -6.72 -11.71
CA ASN A 180 -10.85 -7.68 -11.30
C ASN A 180 -12.26 -7.13 -11.57
N GLN A 181 -13.27 -7.95 -11.28
CA GLN A 181 -14.66 -7.57 -11.43
C GLN A 181 -15.40 -7.88 -10.13
N GLY A 182 -15.90 -6.85 -9.48
CA GLY A 182 -16.72 -6.97 -8.28
C GLY A 182 -18.19 -6.69 -8.52
N ASP A 183 -19.02 -7.12 -7.59
CA ASP A 183 -20.43 -6.78 -7.55
C ASP A 183 -20.61 -5.29 -7.27
N LYS A 184 -21.47 -4.63 -8.06
CA LYS A 184 -21.73 -3.20 -7.95
C LYS A 184 -22.43 -2.77 -6.66
N LEU A 185 -23.08 -3.70 -5.97
CA LEU A 185 -23.79 -3.41 -4.72
C LEU A 185 -22.92 -3.64 -3.49
N ILE A 186 -22.14 -4.72 -3.48
CA ILE A 186 -21.30 -5.10 -2.34
C ILE A 186 -19.80 -4.82 -2.56
N GLY A 187 -19.37 -4.53 -3.79
CA GLY A 187 -17.98 -4.19 -4.11
C GLY A 187 -16.99 -5.34 -3.95
N TRP A 188 -17.48 -6.56 -3.85
CA TRP A 188 -16.66 -7.75 -3.61
C TRP A 188 -16.97 -8.86 -4.62
N ASP A 189 -16.04 -9.80 -4.82
CA ASP A 189 -16.17 -10.94 -5.74
C ASP A 189 -17.14 -11.99 -5.24
#